data_f89102a35a29c5090a2f9fc6c646cb12
#
_entry.id   f89102a35a29c5090a2f9fc6c646cb12
#
_cell.length_a   1.000
_cell.length_b   1.000
_cell.length_c   1.000
_cell.angle_alpha   90.00
_cell.angle_beta   90.00
_cell.angle_gamma   90.00
#
_symmetry.space_group_name_H-M   'P 1'
#
loop_
_entity.id
_entity.type
_entity.pdbx_description
1 polymer ?
#
loop_
_entity_poly.entity_id
_entity_poly.type
_entity_poly.pdbx_seq_one_letter_code
_entity_poly.pdbx_strand_id
1 'polypeptide(L)'
;LGWAICLLIFALYIGGQTVRVYIDVIFTMWSVAPLSNKQIVLNGNNVTTVTTRSKTQSSFIQDAAILVGLNVCIALTRAFFGVYLAIRSSKNLHESAINCLFNAPLLYFQQNPVGRVLNRLSADMQKSDTMLPNILYQMLDNVFTLLSCYVLAGVSCVYVFLVILPVIVVYRFIFMLYRGSGREMQRMDAVSRSPINVAFDQALQSKEAIRAYGVVDYFVKDAQSKCDSQARFFLMDKILTRWSSINVNTIASIFILLLTILGTSLRR
;
A
#
# COMPACT_ATOMS: atom_id res chain seq x y z
N LEU A 1 16.50 -9.59 -20.95
CA LEU A 1 16.05 -10.44 -19.82
C LEU A 1 15.15 -9.67 -18.83
N GLY A 2 15.42 -8.38 -18.52
CA GLY A 2 14.62 -7.59 -17.57
C GLY A 2 13.16 -7.40 -17.99
N TRP A 3 12.90 -7.10 -19.26
CA TRP A 3 11.54 -6.93 -19.80
C TRP A 3 10.72 -8.23 -19.73
N ALA A 4 11.34 -9.39 -19.98
CA ALA A 4 10.68 -10.68 -19.89
C ALA A 4 10.24 -10.99 -18.45
N ILE A 5 11.07 -10.66 -17.45
CA ILE A 5 10.73 -10.83 -16.03
C ILE A 5 9.61 -9.86 -15.63
N CYS A 6 9.64 -8.61 -16.10
CA CYS A 6 8.55 -7.65 -15.86
C CYS A 6 7.22 -8.18 -16.43
N LEU A 7 7.21 -8.66 -17.68
CA LEU A 7 6.01 -9.24 -18.29
C LEU A 7 5.52 -10.48 -17.52
N LEU A 8 6.46 -11.34 -17.07
CA LEU A 8 6.11 -12.48 -16.23
C LEU A 8 5.46 -12.07 -14.92
N ILE A 9 5.99 -11.05 -14.25
CA ILE A 9 5.40 -10.51 -13.01
C ILE A 9 3.98 -9.98 -13.27
N PHE A 10 3.77 -9.21 -14.34
CA PHE A 10 2.43 -8.74 -14.72
C PHE A 10 1.47 -9.90 -15.00
N ALA A 11 1.91 -10.94 -15.73
CA ALA A 11 1.11 -12.13 -15.98
C ALA A 11 0.76 -12.87 -14.67
N LEU A 12 1.69 -12.97 -13.71
CA LEU A 12 1.45 -13.56 -12.40
C LEU A 12 0.48 -12.73 -11.55
N TYR A 13 0.49 -11.38 -11.69
CA TYR A 13 -0.52 -10.54 -11.04
C TYR A 13 -1.91 -10.80 -11.61
N ILE A 14 -2.06 -10.83 -12.93
CA ILE A 14 -3.34 -11.12 -13.59
C ILE A 14 -3.81 -12.53 -13.21
N GLY A 15 -2.94 -13.54 -13.30
CA GLY A 15 -3.25 -14.92 -12.95
C GLY A 15 -3.67 -15.09 -11.48
N GLY A 16 -2.94 -14.46 -10.56
CA GLY A 16 -3.28 -14.49 -9.14
C GLY A 16 -4.64 -13.85 -8.83
N GLN A 17 -4.95 -12.72 -9.46
CA GLN A 17 -6.24 -12.05 -9.28
C GLN A 17 -7.40 -12.80 -9.94
N THR A 18 -7.19 -13.43 -11.08
CA THR A 18 -8.24 -14.28 -11.70
C THR A 18 -8.57 -15.50 -10.83
N VAL A 19 -7.55 -16.15 -10.26
CA VAL A 19 -7.76 -17.27 -9.32
C VAL A 19 -8.50 -16.78 -8.07
N ARG A 20 -8.15 -15.61 -7.53
CA ARG A 20 -8.83 -15.02 -6.37
C ARG A 20 -10.29 -14.72 -6.63
N VAL A 21 -10.60 -14.07 -7.76
CA VAL A 21 -12.00 -13.82 -8.17
C VAL A 21 -12.77 -15.12 -8.32
N TYR A 22 -12.14 -16.17 -8.87
CA TYR A 22 -12.78 -17.46 -9.02
C TYR A 22 -13.06 -18.13 -7.66
N ILE A 23 -12.15 -18.00 -6.69
CA ILE A 23 -12.37 -18.44 -5.31
C ILE A 23 -13.59 -17.73 -4.71
N ASP A 24 -13.67 -16.40 -4.85
CA ASP A 24 -14.77 -15.59 -4.31
C ASP A 24 -16.14 -16.01 -4.94
N VAL A 25 -16.14 -16.31 -6.24
CA VAL A 25 -17.34 -16.83 -6.95
C VAL A 25 -17.74 -18.20 -6.42
N ILE A 26 -16.80 -19.13 -6.22
CA ILE A 26 -17.09 -20.45 -5.65
C ILE A 26 -17.69 -20.33 -4.26
N PHE A 27 -17.09 -19.48 -3.38
CA PHE A 27 -17.64 -19.23 -2.05
C PHE A 27 -19.04 -18.63 -2.09
N THR A 28 -19.29 -17.73 -3.02
CA THR A 28 -20.61 -17.13 -3.22
C THR A 28 -21.62 -18.18 -3.68
N MET A 29 -21.28 -19.03 -4.64
CA MET A 29 -22.13 -20.14 -5.10
C MET A 29 -22.40 -21.15 -3.98
N TRP A 30 -21.37 -21.46 -3.18
CA TRP A 30 -21.53 -22.34 -2.02
C TRP A 30 -22.47 -21.76 -0.96
N SER A 31 -22.38 -20.44 -0.70
CA SER A 31 -23.24 -19.75 0.28
C SER A 31 -24.70 -19.66 -0.16
N VAL A 32 -24.94 -19.54 -1.46
CA VAL A 32 -26.30 -19.44 -2.05
C VAL A 32 -26.89 -20.81 -2.34
N ALA A 33 -26.08 -21.88 -2.37
CA ALA A 33 -26.56 -23.25 -2.57
C ALA A 33 -27.60 -23.61 -1.50
N PRO A 34 -28.81 -24.03 -1.89
CA PRO A 34 -29.91 -24.23 -0.94
C PRO A 34 -29.51 -25.21 0.14
N LEU A 35 -29.76 -24.79 1.40
CA LEU A 35 -29.61 -25.63 2.58
C LEU A 35 -30.63 -26.78 2.50
N SER A 36 -30.22 -27.90 1.84
CA SER A 36 -30.95 -29.17 1.84
C SER A 36 -32.35 -29.15 1.23
N ASN A 37 -32.46 -29.57 -0.01
CA ASN A 37 -33.68 -30.29 -0.40
C ASN A 37 -33.62 -31.68 0.24
N LYS A 38 -34.34 -31.86 1.35
CA LYS A 38 -34.81 -33.16 1.79
C LYS A 38 -35.86 -33.60 0.77
N GLN A 39 -35.45 -34.31 -0.27
CA GLN A 39 -36.44 -35.06 -1.06
C GLN A 39 -36.89 -36.25 -0.21
N ILE A 40 -38.07 -36.13 0.31
CA ILE A 40 -38.77 -37.26 0.92
C ILE A 40 -39.30 -38.10 -0.24
N VAL A 41 -38.55 -39.13 -0.61
CA VAL A 41 -39.02 -40.12 -1.57
C VAL A 41 -39.82 -41.15 -0.76
N LEU A 42 -41.14 -41.08 -0.87
CA LEU A 42 -42.05 -42.09 -0.33
C LEU A 42 -42.00 -43.31 -1.25
N ASN A 43 -41.27 -44.33 -0.86
CA ASN A 43 -41.26 -45.61 -1.54
C ASN A 43 -41.87 -46.66 -0.59
N GLY A 44 -43.16 -46.89 -0.73
CA GLY A 44 -43.87 -47.78 0.14
C GLY A 44 -43.92 -47.33 1.60
N ASN A 45 -43.89 -48.20 2.57
CA ASN A 45 -43.98 -47.92 4.01
C ASN A 45 -42.66 -47.49 4.67
N ASN A 46 -41.57 -47.20 3.93
CA ASN A 46 -40.29 -46.80 4.48
C ASN A 46 -39.89 -45.42 4.00
N VAL A 47 -39.59 -44.52 4.97
CA VAL A 47 -39.07 -43.16 4.73
C VAL A 47 -37.56 -43.24 4.64
N THR A 48 -37.01 -43.22 3.43
CA THR A 48 -35.57 -43.12 3.20
C THR A 48 -35.22 -41.65 2.90
N THR A 49 -34.59 -40.98 3.86
CA THR A 49 -34.01 -39.64 3.65
C THR A 49 -32.68 -39.77 2.94
N VAL A 50 -32.65 -39.55 1.63
CA VAL A 50 -31.38 -39.48 0.87
C VAL A 50 -30.79 -38.06 1.02
N THR A 51 -29.77 -37.92 1.85
CA THR A 51 -29.00 -36.68 1.97
C THR A 51 -28.01 -36.57 0.82
N THR A 52 -28.41 -35.96 -0.28
CA THR A 52 -27.54 -35.73 -1.48
C THR A 52 -26.47 -34.69 -1.26
N ARG A 53 -26.43 -34.05 -0.09
CA ARG A 53 -25.60 -32.88 0.18
C ARG A 53 -24.13 -33.16 0.60
N SER A 54 -23.83 -34.31 1.16
CA SER A 54 -22.47 -34.59 1.68
C SER A 54 -21.41 -34.67 0.56
N LYS A 55 -21.79 -35.19 -0.61
CA LYS A 55 -20.89 -35.26 -1.78
C LYS A 55 -20.66 -33.88 -2.39
N THR A 56 -21.66 -33.03 -2.47
CA THR A 56 -21.53 -31.67 -3.03
C THR A 56 -20.67 -30.78 -2.14
N GLN A 57 -20.77 -30.90 -0.82
CA GLN A 57 -19.98 -30.08 0.12
C GLN A 57 -18.51 -30.46 0.11
N SER A 58 -18.17 -31.74 0.04
CA SER A 58 -16.77 -32.19 -0.01
C SER A 58 -16.09 -31.79 -1.31
N SER A 59 -16.79 -31.82 -2.45
CA SER A 59 -16.20 -31.36 -3.73
C SER A 59 -15.94 -29.85 -3.73
N PHE A 60 -16.86 -29.03 -3.21
CA PHE A 60 -16.61 -27.59 -3.10
C PHE A 60 -15.41 -27.25 -2.21
N ILE A 61 -15.24 -27.97 -1.10
CA ILE A 61 -14.09 -27.78 -0.19
C ILE A 61 -12.79 -28.20 -0.88
N GLN A 62 -12.79 -29.30 -1.63
CA GLN A 62 -11.62 -29.76 -2.37
C GLN A 62 -11.22 -28.76 -3.46
N ASP A 63 -12.17 -28.30 -4.27
CA ASP A 63 -11.93 -27.32 -5.33
C ASP A 63 -11.41 -26.00 -4.75
N ALA A 64 -12.02 -25.51 -3.65
CA ALA A 64 -11.54 -24.32 -2.96
C ALA A 64 -10.13 -24.50 -2.40
N ALA A 65 -9.80 -25.65 -1.80
CA ALA A 65 -8.48 -25.94 -1.26
C ALA A 65 -7.39 -25.96 -2.36
N ILE A 66 -7.70 -26.57 -3.52
CA ILE A 66 -6.79 -26.62 -4.68
C ILE A 66 -6.53 -25.20 -5.19
N LEU A 67 -7.56 -24.37 -5.34
CA LEU A 67 -7.44 -23.00 -5.82
C LEU A 67 -6.69 -22.09 -4.85
N VAL A 68 -6.94 -22.25 -3.54
CA VAL A 68 -6.18 -21.52 -2.51
C VAL A 68 -4.71 -21.94 -2.57
N GLY A 69 -4.40 -23.23 -2.68
CA GLY A 69 -3.04 -23.72 -2.84
C GLY A 69 -2.36 -23.15 -4.09
N LEU A 70 -3.08 -23.11 -5.23
CA LEU A 70 -2.59 -22.50 -6.47
C LEU A 70 -2.33 -20.99 -6.29
N ASN A 71 -3.22 -20.27 -5.62
CA ASN A 71 -3.06 -18.84 -5.35
C ASN A 71 -1.82 -18.57 -4.48
N VAL A 72 -1.58 -19.40 -3.46
CA VAL A 72 -0.37 -19.31 -2.61
C VAL A 72 0.89 -19.55 -3.45
N CYS A 73 0.90 -20.57 -4.30
CA CYS A 73 2.05 -20.84 -5.21
C CYS A 73 2.33 -19.66 -6.15
N ILE A 74 1.29 -19.07 -6.74
CA ILE A 74 1.43 -17.88 -7.59
C ILE A 74 1.98 -16.69 -6.78
N ALA A 75 1.48 -16.46 -5.56
CA ALA A 75 1.94 -15.38 -4.70
C ALA A 75 3.42 -15.53 -4.30
N LEU A 76 3.85 -16.73 -3.93
CA LEU A 76 5.25 -17.03 -3.61
C LEU A 76 6.16 -16.86 -4.83
N THR A 77 5.74 -17.36 -6.00
CA THR A 77 6.48 -17.20 -7.25
C THR A 77 6.62 -15.73 -7.63
N ARG A 78 5.55 -14.95 -7.51
CA ARG A 78 5.54 -13.50 -7.74
C ARG A 78 6.47 -12.77 -6.80
N ALA A 79 6.44 -13.09 -5.51
CA ALA A 79 7.32 -12.49 -4.50
C ALA A 79 8.79 -12.78 -4.80
N PHE A 80 9.13 -14.03 -5.15
CA PHE A 80 10.48 -14.43 -5.50
C PHE A 80 11.03 -13.65 -6.71
N PHE A 81 10.28 -13.60 -7.81
CA PHE A 81 10.71 -12.86 -9.00
C PHE A 81 10.79 -11.36 -8.76
N GLY A 82 9.91 -10.80 -7.91
CA GLY A 82 9.95 -9.39 -7.55
C GLY A 82 11.19 -9.03 -6.75
N VAL A 83 11.54 -9.80 -5.73
CA VAL A 83 12.78 -9.62 -4.96
C VAL A 83 14.01 -9.78 -5.85
N TYR A 84 14.02 -10.82 -6.72
CA TYR A 84 15.09 -11.01 -7.67
C TYR A 84 15.29 -9.82 -8.61
N LEU A 85 14.20 -9.27 -9.15
CA LEU A 85 14.25 -8.07 -10.01
C LEU A 85 14.74 -6.84 -9.24
N ALA A 86 14.28 -6.65 -8.00
CA ALA A 86 14.70 -5.54 -7.14
C ALA A 86 16.22 -5.60 -6.88
N ILE A 87 16.75 -6.75 -6.45
CA ILE A 87 18.18 -6.93 -6.20
C ILE A 87 19.01 -6.69 -7.46
N ARG A 88 18.58 -7.23 -8.60
CA ARG A 88 19.29 -7.04 -9.88
C ARG A 88 19.28 -5.59 -10.32
N SER A 89 18.16 -4.89 -10.16
CA SER A 89 18.03 -3.48 -10.49
C SER A 89 18.90 -2.60 -9.58
N SER A 90 18.90 -2.88 -8.28
CA SER A 90 19.75 -2.24 -7.28
C SER A 90 21.24 -2.41 -7.62
N LYS A 91 21.66 -3.63 -7.92
CA LYS A 91 23.05 -3.90 -8.32
C LYS A 91 23.47 -3.09 -9.55
N ASN A 92 22.66 -3.09 -10.60
CA ASN A 92 22.95 -2.34 -11.82
C ASN A 92 23.01 -0.81 -11.55
N LEU A 93 22.11 -0.29 -10.71
CA LEU A 93 22.10 1.11 -10.34
C LEU A 93 23.35 1.49 -9.55
N HIS A 94 23.75 0.63 -8.61
CA HIS A 94 24.94 0.84 -7.79
C HIS A 94 26.22 0.82 -8.62
N GLU A 95 26.38 -0.16 -9.50
CA GLU A 95 27.50 -0.25 -10.43
C GLU A 95 27.58 0.97 -11.36
N SER A 96 26.42 1.42 -11.90
CA SER A 96 26.37 2.62 -12.72
C SER A 96 26.75 3.88 -11.95
N ALA A 97 26.28 4.03 -10.71
CA ALA A 97 26.59 5.16 -9.85
C ALA A 97 28.10 5.22 -9.50
N ILE A 98 28.69 4.08 -9.17
CA ILE A 98 30.13 3.96 -8.88
C ILE A 98 30.94 4.28 -10.12
N ASN A 99 30.60 3.68 -11.27
CA ASN A 99 31.32 3.95 -12.51
C ASN A 99 31.23 5.43 -12.91
N CYS A 100 30.08 6.06 -12.76
CA CYS A 100 29.91 7.50 -13.01
C CYS A 100 30.77 8.33 -12.07
N LEU A 101 30.86 7.95 -10.79
CA LEU A 101 31.66 8.67 -9.79
C LEU A 101 33.16 8.55 -10.08
N PHE A 102 33.67 7.36 -10.41
CA PHE A 102 35.10 7.17 -10.71
C PHE A 102 35.54 7.86 -12.02
N ASN A 103 34.62 8.04 -12.95
CA ASN A 103 34.86 8.77 -14.19
C ASN A 103 34.59 10.29 -14.08
N ALA A 104 34.19 10.78 -12.89
CA ALA A 104 33.89 12.20 -12.71
C ALA A 104 35.16 13.05 -12.74
N PRO A 105 35.10 14.25 -13.36
CA PRO A 105 36.23 15.17 -13.39
C PRO A 105 36.58 15.66 -11.98
N LEU A 106 37.87 16.01 -11.77
CA LEU A 106 38.39 16.51 -10.47
C LEU A 106 37.60 17.71 -9.94
N LEU A 107 37.12 18.56 -10.84
CA LEU A 107 36.27 19.71 -10.51
C LEU A 107 35.01 19.33 -9.73
N TYR A 108 34.41 18.17 -10.03
CA TYR A 108 33.24 17.67 -9.31
C TYR A 108 33.55 17.43 -7.82
N PHE A 109 34.72 16.86 -7.51
CA PHE A 109 35.13 16.58 -6.13
C PHE A 109 35.53 17.85 -5.37
N GLN A 110 36.05 18.85 -6.09
CA GLN A 110 36.36 20.17 -5.51
C GLN A 110 35.08 20.94 -5.14
N GLN A 111 34.02 20.81 -5.92
CA GLN A 111 32.76 21.51 -5.70
C GLN A 111 31.81 20.76 -4.75
N ASN A 112 31.98 19.47 -4.57
CA ASN A 112 31.10 18.64 -3.74
C ASN A 112 31.90 18.04 -2.57
N PRO A 113 31.54 18.35 -1.32
CA PRO A 113 32.14 17.73 -0.16
C PRO A 113 31.97 16.21 -0.18
N VAL A 114 33.02 15.48 0.21
CA VAL A 114 33.02 13.99 0.24
C VAL A 114 31.82 13.42 1.04
N GLY A 115 31.46 14.08 2.14
CA GLY A 115 30.28 13.68 2.93
C GLY A 115 28.96 13.72 2.17
N ARG A 116 28.78 14.66 1.22
CA ARG A 116 27.59 14.71 0.36
C ARG A 116 27.55 13.52 -0.60
N VAL A 117 28.68 13.20 -1.20
CA VAL A 117 28.81 12.05 -2.11
C VAL A 117 28.56 10.75 -1.37
N LEU A 118 29.15 10.59 -0.19
CA LEU A 118 28.98 9.41 0.65
C LEU A 118 27.52 9.25 1.11
N ASN A 119 26.86 10.33 1.50
CA ASN A 119 25.45 10.31 1.89
C ASN A 119 24.53 9.89 0.73
N ARG A 120 24.82 10.29 -0.51
CA ARG A 120 24.08 9.84 -1.69
C ARG A 120 24.29 8.35 -1.97
N LEU A 121 25.51 7.86 -1.83
CA LEU A 121 25.82 6.45 -2.05
C LEU A 121 25.33 5.52 -0.93
N SER A 122 25.03 6.06 0.26
CA SER A 122 24.46 5.28 1.38
C SER A 122 22.97 5.51 1.53
N ALA A 123 22.55 6.67 2.06
CA ALA A 123 21.17 6.93 2.45
C ALA A 123 20.19 7.01 1.25
N ASP A 124 20.60 7.64 0.14
CA ASP A 124 19.72 7.75 -1.03
C ASP A 124 19.66 6.43 -1.81
N MET A 125 20.76 5.68 -1.89
CA MET A 125 20.76 4.32 -2.45
C MET A 125 19.90 3.36 -1.61
N GLN A 126 19.97 3.41 -0.29
CA GLN A 126 19.13 2.60 0.58
C GLN A 126 17.63 2.84 0.33
N LYS A 127 17.21 4.09 0.09
CA LYS A 127 15.82 4.39 -0.29
C LYS A 127 15.43 3.75 -1.63
N SER A 128 16.34 3.79 -2.60
CA SER A 128 16.13 3.17 -3.91
C SER A 128 16.10 1.65 -3.83
N ASP A 129 16.91 1.05 -2.97
CA ASP A 129 17.07 -0.40 -2.87
C ASP A 129 15.96 -1.08 -2.06
N THR A 130 15.44 -0.41 -1.04
CA THR A 130 14.46 -1.00 -0.11
C THR A 130 13.09 -0.35 -0.19
N MET A 131 12.99 0.98 -0.15
CA MET A 131 11.70 1.66 -0.11
C MET A 131 10.99 1.63 -1.46
N LEU A 132 11.70 1.93 -2.55
CA LEU A 132 11.10 2.02 -3.88
C LEU A 132 10.52 0.69 -4.36
N PRO A 133 11.21 -0.46 -4.29
CA PRO A 133 10.63 -1.74 -4.68
C PRO A 133 9.40 -2.12 -3.84
N ASN A 134 9.43 -1.90 -2.53
CA ASN A 134 8.30 -2.19 -1.66
C ASN A 134 7.06 -1.35 -2.00
N ILE A 135 7.25 -0.05 -2.26
CA ILE A 135 6.15 0.85 -2.65
C ILE A 135 5.58 0.44 -4.01
N LEU A 136 6.42 0.13 -4.99
CA LEU A 136 5.98 -0.33 -6.31
C LEU A 136 5.20 -1.64 -6.22
N TYR A 137 5.68 -2.59 -5.41
CA TYR A 137 5.01 -3.86 -5.17
C TYR A 137 3.61 -3.66 -4.58
N GLN A 138 3.51 -2.83 -3.53
CA GLN A 138 2.25 -2.51 -2.88
C GLN A 138 1.31 -1.75 -3.82
N MET A 139 1.82 -0.83 -4.62
CA MET A 139 1.04 -0.10 -5.61
C MET A 139 0.45 -1.04 -6.67
N LEU A 140 1.25 -1.96 -7.22
CA LEU A 140 0.78 -2.94 -8.19
C LEU A 140 -0.28 -3.85 -7.58
N ASP A 141 -0.05 -4.36 -6.36
CA ASP A 141 -1.03 -5.22 -5.67
C ASP A 141 -2.37 -4.51 -5.46
N ASN A 142 -2.35 -3.26 -5.01
CA ASN A 142 -3.55 -2.44 -4.84
C ASN A 142 -4.28 -2.19 -6.16
N VAL A 143 -3.56 -1.85 -7.24
CA VAL A 143 -4.16 -1.61 -8.56
C VAL A 143 -4.86 -2.86 -9.10
N PHE A 144 -4.19 -4.01 -9.07
CA PHE A 144 -4.78 -5.26 -9.55
C PHE A 144 -5.94 -5.74 -8.65
N THR A 145 -5.86 -5.52 -7.34
CA THR A 145 -6.97 -5.81 -6.41
C THR A 145 -8.17 -4.92 -6.72
N LEU A 146 -7.99 -3.63 -6.96
CA LEU A 146 -9.07 -2.73 -7.35
C LEU A 146 -9.71 -3.17 -8.67
N LEU A 147 -8.92 -3.50 -9.67
CA LEU A 147 -9.42 -3.98 -10.97
C LEU A 147 -10.25 -5.26 -10.78
N SER A 148 -9.78 -6.22 -9.99
CA SER A 148 -10.51 -7.46 -9.72
C SER A 148 -11.84 -7.20 -9.00
N CYS A 149 -11.87 -6.29 -8.03
CA CYS A 149 -13.11 -5.88 -7.35
C CYS A 149 -14.10 -5.22 -8.30
N TYR A 150 -13.63 -4.36 -9.23
CA TYR A 150 -14.50 -3.77 -10.24
C TYR A 150 -15.09 -4.80 -11.20
N VAL A 151 -14.30 -5.77 -11.64
CA VAL A 151 -14.79 -6.86 -12.49
C VAL A 151 -15.85 -7.69 -11.76
N LEU A 152 -15.58 -8.09 -10.51
CA LEU A 152 -16.51 -8.86 -9.70
C LEU A 152 -17.82 -8.08 -9.44
N ALA A 153 -17.73 -6.80 -9.11
CA ALA A 153 -18.89 -5.95 -8.89
C ALA A 153 -19.73 -5.79 -10.17
N GLY A 154 -19.08 -5.61 -11.32
CA GLY A 154 -19.77 -5.49 -12.63
C GLY A 154 -20.50 -6.76 -13.05
N VAL A 155 -19.91 -7.92 -12.79
CA VAL A 155 -20.56 -9.21 -13.04
C VAL A 155 -21.76 -9.45 -12.10
N SER A 156 -21.64 -9.01 -10.84
CA SER A 156 -22.69 -9.21 -9.83
C SER A 156 -23.90 -8.29 -10.04
N CYS A 157 -23.68 -7.03 -10.37
CA CYS A 157 -24.76 -6.06 -10.53
C CYS A 157 -24.28 -4.83 -11.32
N VAL A 158 -24.84 -4.60 -12.52
CA VAL A 158 -24.51 -3.45 -13.37
C VAL A 158 -24.84 -2.11 -12.69
N TYR A 159 -25.88 -2.06 -11.84
CA TYR A 159 -26.27 -0.84 -11.11
C TYR A 159 -25.21 -0.35 -10.10
N VAL A 160 -24.25 -1.20 -9.73
CA VAL A 160 -23.12 -0.82 -8.86
C VAL A 160 -22.30 0.30 -9.50
N PHE A 161 -22.14 0.31 -10.83
CA PHE A 161 -21.42 1.38 -11.52
C PHE A 161 -22.08 2.75 -11.37
N LEU A 162 -23.40 2.80 -11.24
CA LEU A 162 -24.13 4.06 -11.02
C LEU A 162 -23.80 4.66 -9.63
N VAL A 163 -23.56 3.82 -8.62
CA VAL A 163 -23.17 4.27 -7.26
C VAL A 163 -21.69 4.63 -7.20
N ILE A 164 -20.83 3.96 -7.97
CA ILE A 164 -19.38 4.24 -8.00
C ILE A 164 -19.08 5.63 -8.52
N LEU A 165 -19.80 6.14 -9.53
CA LEU A 165 -19.55 7.43 -10.17
C LEU A 165 -19.55 8.60 -9.16
N PRO A 166 -20.60 8.83 -8.35
CA PRO A 166 -20.58 9.90 -7.36
C PRO A 166 -19.50 9.70 -6.28
N VAL A 167 -19.21 8.46 -5.91
CA VAL A 167 -18.14 8.16 -4.94
C VAL A 167 -16.77 8.60 -5.48
N ILE A 168 -16.48 8.33 -6.75
CA ILE A 168 -15.23 8.78 -7.40
C ILE A 168 -15.12 10.32 -7.36
N VAL A 169 -16.19 11.03 -7.63
CA VAL A 169 -16.20 12.51 -7.62
C VAL A 169 -15.88 13.04 -6.21
N VAL A 170 -16.53 12.50 -5.17
CA VAL A 170 -16.27 12.89 -3.78
C VAL A 170 -14.83 12.56 -3.37
N TYR A 171 -14.34 11.38 -3.74
CA TYR A 171 -12.96 10.98 -3.52
C TYR A 171 -11.96 11.92 -4.18
N ARG A 172 -12.22 12.29 -5.43
CA ARG A 172 -11.39 13.24 -6.20
C ARG A 172 -11.35 14.61 -5.53
N PHE A 173 -12.47 15.07 -5.01
CA PHE A 173 -12.56 16.35 -4.29
C PHE A 173 -11.73 16.34 -3.00
N ILE A 174 -11.89 15.32 -2.14
CA ILE A 174 -11.11 15.17 -0.89
C ILE A 174 -9.62 15.04 -1.20
N PHE A 175 -9.26 14.28 -2.23
CA PHE A 175 -7.87 14.11 -2.64
C PHE A 175 -7.24 15.43 -3.10
N MET A 176 -7.96 16.27 -3.84
CA MET A 176 -7.47 17.59 -4.26
C MET A 176 -7.21 18.51 -3.06
N LEU A 177 -8.13 18.53 -2.09
CA LEU A 177 -7.94 19.30 -0.84
C LEU A 177 -6.72 18.81 -0.05
N TYR A 178 -6.61 17.50 0.14
CA TYR A 178 -5.50 16.91 0.87
C TYR A 178 -4.16 17.15 0.19
N ARG A 179 -4.08 16.96 -1.14
CA ARG A 179 -2.82 17.05 -1.89
C ARG A 179 -2.19 18.44 -1.84
N GLY A 180 -2.99 19.50 -1.89
CA GLY A 180 -2.50 20.88 -1.80
C GLY A 180 -1.88 21.17 -0.43
N SER A 181 -2.69 20.99 0.62
CA SER A 181 -2.29 21.25 1.99
C SER A 181 -1.22 20.31 2.50
N GLY A 182 -1.29 19.01 2.16
CA GLY A 182 -0.33 18.01 2.61
C GLY A 182 1.09 18.26 2.10
N ARG A 183 1.25 18.63 0.83
CA ARG A 183 2.58 18.96 0.28
C ARG A 183 3.19 20.18 0.98
N GLU A 184 2.38 21.18 1.28
CA GLU A 184 2.87 22.39 1.94
C GLU A 184 3.27 22.10 3.39
N MET A 185 2.48 21.31 4.11
CA MET A 185 2.81 20.91 5.49
C MET A 185 4.09 20.07 5.54
N GLN A 186 4.28 19.12 4.62
CA GLN A 186 5.51 18.33 4.53
C GLN A 186 6.72 19.19 4.19
N ARG A 187 6.56 20.18 3.32
CA ARG A 187 7.61 21.14 3.00
C ARG A 187 8.00 21.97 4.23
N MET A 188 7.01 22.48 4.98
CA MET A 188 7.24 23.26 6.19
C MET A 188 7.89 22.43 7.30
N ASP A 189 7.46 21.16 7.50
CA ASP A 189 8.11 20.23 8.42
C ASP A 189 9.58 20.01 8.05
N ALA A 190 9.89 19.79 6.78
CA ALA A 190 11.26 19.59 6.31
C ALA A 190 12.13 20.85 6.51
N VAL A 191 11.62 22.04 6.23
CA VAL A 191 12.34 23.31 6.40
C VAL A 191 12.56 23.61 7.88
N SER A 192 11.58 23.34 8.75
CA SER A 192 11.66 23.63 10.19
C SER A 192 12.66 22.73 10.95
N ARG A 193 13.12 21.63 10.36
CA ARG A 193 14.18 20.78 10.93
C ARG A 193 15.57 21.43 10.84
N SER A 194 15.82 22.23 9.80
CA SER A 194 17.14 22.85 9.60
C SER A 194 17.58 23.75 10.76
N PRO A 195 16.74 24.66 11.32
CA PRO A 195 17.11 25.47 12.49
C PRO A 195 17.50 24.66 13.73
N ILE A 196 16.89 23.48 13.92
CA ILE A 196 17.20 22.60 15.06
C ILE A 196 18.63 22.05 14.89
N ASN A 197 18.95 21.53 13.70
CA ASN A 197 20.29 21.00 13.42
C ASN A 197 21.36 22.09 13.58
N VAL A 198 21.10 23.32 13.07
CA VAL A 198 22.00 24.46 13.21
C VAL A 198 22.20 24.82 14.69
N ALA A 199 21.13 24.87 15.49
CA ALA A 199 21.25 25.14 16.92
C ALA A 199 22.06 24.08 17.66
N PHE A 200 21.87 22.81 17.29
CA PHE A 200 22.65 21.70 17.85
C PHE A 200 24.15 21.79 17.48
N ASP A 201 24.44 22.05 16.20
CA ASP A 201 25.83 22.21 15.74
C ASP A 201 26.51 23.41 16.43
N GLN A 202 25.82 24.55 16.56
CA GLN A 202 26.30 25.71 17.29
C GLN A 202 26.62 25.41 18.75
N ALA A 203 25.70 24.68 19.42
CA ALA A 203 25.88 24.29 20.82
C ALA A 203 27.11 23.37 21.00
N LEU A 204 27.31 22.42 20.07
CA LEU A 204 28.47 21.52 20.09
C LEU A 204 29.79 22.25 19.88
N GLN A 205 29.82 23.17 18.90
CA GLN A 205 31.03 23.93 18.59
C GLN A 205 31.40 24.92 19.70
N SER A 206 30.39 25.50 20.37
CA SER A 206 30.56 26.52 21.40
C SER A 206 30.46 26.00 22.83
N LYS A 207 30.53 24.69 23.05
CA LYS A 207 30.31 24.05 24.36
C LYS A 207 31.12 24.61 25.50
N GLU A 208 32.38 24.94 25.24
CA GLU A 208 33.32 25.48 26.24
C GLU A 208 32.95 26.93 26.63
N ALA A 209 32.64 27.76 25.64
CA ALA A 209 32.20 29.12 25.84
C ALA A 209 30.85 29.17 26.60
N ILE A 210 29.88 28.33 26.20
CA ILE A 210 28.56 28.23 26.86
C ILE A 210 28.71 27.90 28.34
N ARG A 211 29.62 26.99 28.68
CA ARG A 211 29.93 26.64 30.07
C ARG A 211 30.66 27.74 30.83
N ALA A 212 31.67 28.37 30.18
CA ALA A 212 32.45 29.42 30.80
C ALA A 212 31.61 30.67 31.14
N TYR A 213 30.64 31.01 30.25
CA TYR A 213 29.75 32.16 30.47
C TYR A 213 28.47 31.81 31.25
N GLY A 214 28.21 30.53 31.57
CA GLY A 214 27.04 30.10 32.35
C GLY A 214 25.70 30.26 31.62
N VAL A 215 25.70 30.37 30.28
CA VAL A 215 24.49 30.68 29.48
C VAL A 215 23.79 29.43 28.96
N VAL A 216 23.91 28.29 29.62
CA VAL A 216 23.31 27.01 29.25
C VAL A 216 21.80 27.11 29.09
N ASP A 217 21.11 27.76 30.05
CA ASP A 217 19.65 27.89 30.05
C ASP A 217 19.11 28.67 28.84
N TYR A 218 19.88 29.64 28.35
CA TYR A 218 19.52 30.38 27.11
C TYR A 218 19.53 29.44 25.90
N PHE A 219 20.59 28.64 25.71
CA PHE A 219 20.69 27.71 24.58
C PHE A 219 19.65 26.60 24.64
N VAL A 220 19.32 26.12 25.86
CA VAL A 220 18.25 25.13 26.06
C VAL A 220 16.89 25.71 25.65
N LYS A 221 16.55 26.91 26.10
CA LYS A 221 15.29 27.58 25.74
C LYS A 221 15.19 27.87 24.24
N ASP A 222 16.28 28.31 23.62
CA ASP A 222 16.33 28.56 22.17
C ASP A 222 16.10 27.25 21.38
N ALA A 223 16.80 26.17 21.77
CA ALA A 223 16.60 24.85 21.17
C ALA A 223 15.17 24.34 21.35
N GLN A 224 14.58 24.49 22.55
CA GLN A 224 13.18 24.11 22.82
C GLN A 224 12.20 24.88 21.93
N SER A 225 12.39 26.20 21.78
CA SER A 225 11.55 27.02 20.91
C SER A 225 11.56 26.55 19.45
N LYS A 226 12.74 26.16 18.94
CA LYS A 226 12.90 25.62 17.59
C LYS A 226 12.25 24.25 17.45
N CYS A 227 12.40 23.37 18.46
CA CYS A 227 11.72 22.07 18.52
C CYS A 227 10.19 22.22 18.56
N ASP A 228 9.68 23.16 19.36
CA ASP A 228 8.24 23.44 19.42
C ASP A 228 7.68 23.92 18.10
N SER A 229 8.43 24.74 17.39
CA SER A 229 8.05 25.22 16.06
C SER A 229 7.95 24.05 15.06
N GLN A 230 8.94 23.18 15.03
CA GLN A 230 8.92 21.96 14.17
C GLN A 230 7.79 21.01 14.59
N ALA A 231 7.60 20.80 15.89
CA ALA A 231 6.56 19.91 16.41
C ALA A 231 5.13 20.36 15.97
N ARG A 232 4.89 21.66 15.87
CA ARG A 232 3.62 22.21 15.35
C ARG A 232 3.38 21.80 13.90
N PHE A 233 4.37 21.94 13.02
CA PHE A 233 4.24 21.53 11.61
C PHE A 233 4.11 20.01 11.45
N PHE A 234 4.88 19.25 12.22
CA PHE A 234 4.78 17.80 12.27
C PHE A 234 3.39 17.33 12.73
N LEU A 235 2.84 17.95 13.79
CA LEU A 235 1.51 17.65 14.29
C LEU A 235 0.43 17.96 13.24
N MET A 236 0.54 19.12 12.59
CA MET A 236 -0.38 19.50 11.51
C MET A 236 -0.36 18.51 10.33
N ASP A 237 0.82 18.03 9.93
CA ASP A 237 0.94 16.97 8.91
C ASP A 237 0.21 15.69 9.34
N LYS A 238 0.39 15.27 10.61
CA LYS A 238 -0.28 14.08 11.14
C LYS A 238 -1.80 14.25 11.26
N ILE A 239 -2.26 15.40 11.70
CA ILE A 239 -3.70 15.72 11.78
C ILE A 239 -4.32 15.68 10.37
N LEU A 240 -3.67 16.31 9.39
CA LEU A 240 -4.15 16.34 8.01
C LEU A 240 -4.22 14.94 7.37
N THR A 241 -3.20 14.13 7.62
CA THR A 241 -3.16 12.72 7.18
C THR A 241 -4.30 11.92 7.82
N ARG A 242 -4.54 12.09 9.12
CA ARG A 242 -5.64 11.44 9.84
C ARG A 242 -7.01 11.92 9.36
N TRP A 243 -7.17 13.21 9.14
CA TRP A 243 -8.39 13.78 8.58
C TRP A 243 -8.72 13.15 7.22
N SER A 244 -7.73 13.07 6.32
CA SER A 244 -7.90 12.41 5.02
C SER A 244 -8.31 10.94 5.18
N SER A 245 -7.62 10.18 6.03
CA SER A 245 -7.90 8.77 6.28
C SER A 245 -9.33 8.55 6.83
N ILE A 246 -9.79 9.38 7.77
CA ILE A 246 -11.14 9.30 8.35
C ILE A 246 -12.20 9.56 7.26
N ASN A 247 -12.03 10.61 6.45
CA ASN A 247 -12.99 10.91 5.38
C ASN A 247 -13.07 9.76 4.36
N VAL A 248 -11.92 9.21 3.95
CA VAL A 248 -11.83 8.07 3.04
C VAL A 248 -12.57 6.85 3.61
N ASN A 249 -12.33 6.51 4.87
CA ASN A 249 -12.99 5.37 5.52
C ASN A 249 -14.50 5.60 5.70
N THR A 250 -14.91 6.83 6.02
CA THR A 250 -16.33 7.18 6.14
C THR A 250 -17.06 7.01 4.81
N ILE A 251 -16.47 7.48 3.70
CA ILE A 251 -17.05 7.29 2.36
C ILE A 251 -17.14 5.81 2.02
N ALA A 252 -16.09 5.02 2.30
CA ALA A 252 -16.11 3.57 2.07
C ALA A 252 -17.22 2.88 2.87
N SER A 253 -17.43 3.26 4.13
CA SER A 253 -18.50 2.71 4.98
C SER A 253 -19.89 3.07 4.45
N ILE A 254 -20.11 4.33 4.04
CA ILE A 254 -21.37 4.77 3.41
C ILE A 254 -21.61 4.02 2.10
N PHE A 255 -20.58 3.82 1.30
CA PHE A 255 -20.66 3.07 0.05
C PHE A 255 -21.08 1.61 0.27
N ILE A 256 -20.47 0.92 1.25
CA ILE A 256 -20.86 -0.44 1.63
C ILE A 256 -22.31 -0.50 2.10
N LEU A 257 -22.75 0.46 2.91
CA LEU A 257 -24.13 0.56 3.40
C LEU A 257 -25.11 0.69 2.22
N LEU A 258 -24.84 1.60 1.28
CA LEU A 258 -25.66 1.82 0.09
C LEU A 258 -25.75 0.56 -0.78
N LEU A 259 -24.63 -0.12 -0.99
CA LEU A 259 -24.61 -1.38 -1.75
C LEU A 259 -25.43 -2.48 -1.07
N THR A 260 -25.36 -2.57 0.26
CA THR A 260 -26.14 -3.56 1.02
C THR A 260 -27.63 -3.28 0.91
N ILE A 261 -28.06 -2.04 1.03
CA ILE A 261 -29.47 -1.64 0.87
C ILE A 261 -29.95 -1.91 -0.57
N LEU A 262 -29.16 -1.56 -1.58
CA LEU A 262 -29.48 -1.80 -2.97
C LEU A 262 -29.60 -3.28 -3.28
N GLY A 263 -28.66 -4.09 -2.80
CA GLY A 263 -28.68 -5.55 -2.98
C GLY A 263 -29.87 -6.23 -2.31
N THR A 264 -30.29 -5.75 -1.13
CA THR A 264 -31.47 -6.29 -0.44
C THR A 264 -32.77 -5.85 -1.11
N SER A 265 -32.85 -4.64 -1.65
CA SER A 265 -34.04 -4.14 -2.34
C SER A 265 -34.27 -4.78 -3.71
N LEU A 266 -33.21 -5.09 -4.45
CA LEU A 266 -33.28 -5.76 -5.76
C LEU A 266 -33.57 -7.28 -5.65
N ARG A 267 -33.38 -7.87 -4.47
CA ARG A 267 -33.65 -9.29 -4.22
C ARG A 267 -35.14 -9.57 -3.84
N ARG A 268 -35.92 -8.51 -3.64
CA ARG A 268 -37.40 -8.58 -3.48
C ARG A 268 -38.10 -8.48 -4.83
#